data_9e0bcc1d701c738e1d1f2c81d64086ff
#
_entry.id   9e0bcc1d701c738e1d1f2c81d64086ff
#
_cell.length_a   1.000
_cell.length_b   1.000
_cell.length_c   1.000
_cell.angle_alpha   90.00
_cell.angle_beta   90.00
_cell.angle_gamma   90.00
#
_symmetry.space_group_name_H-M   'P 1'
#
loop_
_entity.id
_entity.type
_entity.pdbx_description
1 polymer ?
#
loop_
_entity_poly.entity_id
_entity_poly.type
_entity_poly.pdbx_seq_one_letter_code
_entity_poly.pdbx_strand_id
1 'polypeptide(L)'
;MKIAVLTSGILPVPAVFGGAVENLIDYYIEYNNQKKLHDITVYSIAPPKSSHIVDTTNTHYHYIDTTSFWGRLKRHIYVRSHSSTYYNPYIEYFLYESLKDIAKKDYDIIILENRPGYAIPVSKVSKARIIIHLHNDLLNKNSKDAKEICKVCDKVITVSNYIKSRVETIGAEIPIETVYNGIDLERFYQATPIDRKTLGFKEDDFIVVYSGRLIKEKGIEELIDAFIQLKDYPSIKLLILGGSFYGISQNNPFLDTLKKKCETIKNQIVFTGFIPYELLPNYLKVGDVAVVPSMWEEPFGLTCVEAMAAGLPLITTNTGGIPEICKNAVHVIDKKEINNLLYLQILSLYKDSPTLNKLGKIETFDKNVYAHSFLNSIK
;
A
#
# COMPACT_ATOMS: atom_id res chain seq x y z
N MET A 1 11.11 -25.49 -3.08
CA MET A 1 11.66 -24.68 -4.17
C MET A 1 12.60 -23.63 -3.57
N LYS A 2 13.63 -23.23 -4.31
CA LYS A 2 14.49 -22.10 -4.00
C LYS A 2 13.96 -20.84 -4.70
N ILE A 3 13.60 -19.83 -3.94
CA ILE A 3 12.92 -18.64 -4.46
C ILE A 3 13.74 -17.40 -4.13
N ALA A 4 13.99 -16.55 -5.13
CA ALA A 4 14.51 -15.21 -4.90
C ALA A 4 13.36 -14.19 -4.95
N VAL A 5 13.30 -13.29 -3.97
CA VAL A 5 12.40 -12.15 -3.95
C VAL A 5 13.20 -10.88 -4.12
N LEU A 6 13.02 -10.20 -5.25
CA LEU A 6 13.60 -8.87 -5.49
C LEU A 6 12.60 -7.81 -5.10
N THR A 7 12.90 -7.09 -4.02
CA THR A 7 12.06 -5.99 -3.54
C THR A 7 12.11 -4.77 -4.46
N SER A 8 11.31 -3.77 -4.15
CA SER A 8 11.29 -2.51 -4.92
C SER A 8 12.61 -1.72 -4.90
N GLY A 9 13.49 -1.99 -3.92
CA GLY A 9 14.72 -1.25 -3.68
C GLY A 9 14.52 0.15 -3.07
N ILE A 10 13.32 0.46 -2.55
CA ILE A 10 12.99 1.77 -1.94
C ILE A 10 12.97 1.68 -0.43
N LEU A 11 12.21 0.74 0.13
CA LEU A 11 12.13 0.49 1.56
C LEU A 11 12.72 -0.88 1.89
N PRO A 12 13.25 -1.08 3.08
CA PRO A 12 13.79 -2.37 3.50
C PRO A 12 12.68 -3.38 3.79
N VAL A 13 13.00 -4.65 3.58
CA VAL A 13 12.25 -5.80 4.06
C VAL A 13 13.15 -6.53 5.07
N PRO A 14 12.69 -6.83 6.29
CA PRO A 14 11.34 -6.59 6.83
C PRO A 14 10.95 -5.10 6.91
N ALA A 15 9.65 -4.85 6.98
CA ALA A 15 8.98 -3.55 6.87
C ALA A 15 9.19 -2.63 8.08
N VAL A 16 10.44 -2.42 8.51
CA VAL A 16 10.79 -1.62 9.71
C VAL A 16 10.38 -0.15 9.64
N PHE A 17 10.07 0.36 8.45
CA PHE A 17 9.54 1.71 8.23
C PHE A 17 8.07 1.69 7.79
N GLY A 18 7.41 0.52 7.85
CA GLY A 18 6.14 0.31 7.22
C GLY A 18 6.29 0.22 5.69
N GLY A 19 5.21 0.44 4.98
CA GLY A 19 5.10 0.29 3.53
C GLY A 19 4.18 -0.86 3.18
N ALA A 20 3.20 -0.58 2.30
CA ALA A 20 2.16 -1.56 1.97
C ALA A 20 2.75 -2.82 1.32
N VAL A 21 3.69 -2.65 0.38
CA VAL A 21 4.33 -3.77 -0.33
C VAL A 21 5.23 -4.56 0.61
N GLU A 22 6.01 -3.88 1.43
CA GLU A 22 6.94 -4.49 2.37
C GLU A 22 6.20 -5.32 3.43
N ASN A 23 5.08 -4.83 3.98
CA ASN A 23 4.21 -5.59 4.88
C ASN A 23 3.64 -6.86 4.21
N LEU A 24 3.23 -6.77 2.94
CA LEU A 24 2.72 -7.93 2.20
C LEU A 24 3.81 -8.99 1.99
N ILE A 25 5.05 -8.56 1.75
CA ILE A 25 6.21 -9.47 1.66
C ILE A 25 6.41 -10.15 3.02
N ASP A 26 6.40 -9.41 4.12
CA ASP A 26 6.56 -9.99 5.46
C ASP A 26 5.47 -11.02 5.76
N TYR A 27 4.21 -10.79 5.37
CA TYR A 27 3.12 -11.74 5.60
C TYR A 27 3.35 -13.09 4.91
N TYR A 28 3.74 -13.11 3.64
CA TYR A 28 3.98 -14.40 2.99
C TYR A 28 5.31 -15.06 3.43
N ILE A 29 6.30 -14.29 3.85
CA ILE A 29 7.53 -14.82 4.47
C ILE A 29 7.22 -15.45 5.83
N GLU A 30 6.47 -14.75 6.69
CA GLU A 30 6.05 -15.27 7.98
C GLU A 30 5.28 -16.59 7.82
N TYR A 31 4.30 -16.61 6.92
CA TYR A 31 3.52 -17.81 6.60
C TYR A 31 4.40 -18.95 6.06
N ASN A 32 5.33 -18.63 5.15
CA ASN A 32 6.30 -19.60 4.61
C ASN A 32 7.15 -20.22 5.72
N ASN A 33 7.65 -19.42 6.65
CA ASN A 33 8.47 -19.88 7.76
C ASN A 33 7.68 -20.78 8.72
N GLN A 34 6.44 -20.41 9.05
CA GLN A 34 5.55 -21.21 9.89
C GLN A 34 5.24 -22.58 9.25
N LYS A 35 4.99 -22.59 7.92
CA LYS A 35 4.63 -23.82 7.19
C LYS A 35 5.82 -24.57 6.59
N LYS A 36 7.02 -23.98 6.59
CA LYS A 36 8.27 -24.53 6.04
C LYS A 36 8.13 -24.97 4.59
N LEU A 37 7.57 -24.10 3.73
CA LEU A 37 7.19 -24.47 2.36
C LEU A 37 8.36 -24.37 1.38
N HIS A 38 9.10 -23.26 1.42
CA HIS A 38 10.12 -22.89 0.43
C HIS A 38 11.35 -22.31 1.10
N ASP A 39 12.48 -22.41 0.43
CA ASP A 39 13.73 -21.72 0.78
C ASP A 39 13.74 -20.37 0.03
N ILE A 40 13.57 -19.27 0.77
CA ILE A 40 13.40 -17.93 0.22
C ILE A 40 14.63 -17.07 0.51
N THR A 41 15.22 -16.46 -0.52
CA THR A 41 16.23 -15.40 -0.39
C THR A 41 15.59 -14.06 -0.76
N VAL A 42 15.57 -13.12 0.19
CA VAL A 42 15.03 -11.77 -0.02
C VAL A 42 16.17 -10.80 -0.31
N TYR A 43 16.17 -10.22 -1.50
CA TYR A 43 17.06 -9.12 -1.88
C TYR A 43 16.42 -7.80 -1.53
N SER A 44 17.01 -7.07 -0.60
CA SER A 44 16.48 -5.81 -0.10
C SER A 44 17.60 -4.80 0.14
N ILE A 45 17.25 -3.52 0.27
CA ILE A 45 18.19 -2.54 0.82
C ILE A 45 18.37 -2.80 2.31
N ALA A 46 19.56 -2.46 2.84
CA ALA A 46 19.86 -2.68 4.25
C ALA A 46 18.95 -1.84 5.17
N PRO A 47 18.31 -2.45 6.17
CA PRO A 47 17.58 -1.73 7.20
C PRO A 47 18.55 -0.97 8.14
N PRO A 48 18.04 -0.10 9.05
CA PRO A 48 18.87 0.51 10.08
C PRO A 48 19.58 -0.54 10.93
N LYS A 49 20.82 -0.24 11.37
CA LYS A 49 21.63 -1.16 12.19
C LYS A 49 20.98 -1.57 13.53
N SER A 50 20.01 -0.80 14.01
CA SER A 50 19.24 -1.09 15.22
C SER A 50 18.20 -2.20 15.04
N SER A 51 17.92 -2.62 13.82
CA SER A 51 16.94 -3.66 13.53
C SER A 51 17.59 -5.03 13.65
N HIS A 52 17.18 -5.81 14.64
CA HIS A 52 17.62 -7.20 14.80
C HIS A 52 16.86 -8.11 13.83
N ILE A 53 17.41 -8.28 12.64
CA ILE A 53 16.86 -9.18 11.63
C ILE A 53 17.72 -10.42 11.60
N VAL A 54 17.09 -11.56 11.79
CA VAL A 54 17.77 -12.85 11.84
C VAL A 54 17.25 -13.73 10.72
N ASP A 55 18.17 -14.33 9.98
CA ASP A 55 17.83 -15.40 9.04
C ASP A 55 17.15 -16.53 9.78
N THR A 56 16.16 -17.13 9.14
CA THR A 56 15.52 -18.35 9.62
C THR A 56 16.02 -19.55 8.81
N THR A 57 15.59 -20.75 9.18
CA THR A 57 15.93 -21.96 8.41
C THR A 57 15.46 -21.91 6.95
N ASN A 58 14.40 -21.14 6.68
CA ASN A 58 13.72 -21.09 5.38
C ASN A 58 13.73 -19.70 4.74
N THR A 59 14.34 -18.69 5.38
CA THR A 59 14.42 -17.33 4.84
C THR A 59 15.77 -16.72 5.11
N HIS A 60 16.40 -16.22 4.06
CA HIS A 60 17.70 -15.57 4.08
C HIS A 60 17.60 -14.17 3.50
N TYR A 61 18.27 -13.20 4.13
CA TYR A 61 18.24 -11.82 3.66
C TYR A 61 19.60 -11.46 3.03
N HIS A 62 19.55 -11.02 1.76
CA HIS A 62 20.70 -10.47 1.06
C HIS A 62 20.54 -8.95 0.96
N TYR A 63 21.26 -8.23 1.83
CA TYR A 63 21.13 -6.78 1.90
C TYR A 63 22.14 -6.07 1.01
N ILE A 64 21.61 -5.18 0.15
CA ILE A 64 22.41 -4.25 -0.64
C ILE A 64 22.66 -2.99 0.18
N ASP A 65 23.92 -2.73 0.47
CA ASP A 65 24.31 -1.53 1.21
C ASP A 65 24.24 -0.28 0.31
N THR A 66 23.27 0.56 0.58
CA THR A 66 23.07 1.84 -0.11
C THR A 66 23.33 3.06 0.77
N THR A 67 23.60 2.87 2.08
CA THR A 67 23.60 3.93 3.09
C THR A 67 24.95 4.17 3.74
N SER A 68 25.83 3.18 3.85
CA SER A 68 27.19 3.35 4.37
C SER A 68 28.02 4.27 3.47
N PHE A 69 29.15 4.75 3.98
CA PHE A 69 30.09 5.53 3.19
C PHE A 69 30.50 4.80 1.89
N TRP A 70 30.88 3.54 2.00
CA TRP A 70 31.28 2.72 0.84
C TRP A 70 30.11 2.39 -0.09
N GLY A 71 28.93 2.12 0.45
CA GLY A 71 27.70 1.92 -0.33
C GLY A 71 27.35 3.17 -1.14
N ARG A 72 27.41 4.36 -0.52
CA ARG A 72 27.18 5.64 -1.19
C ARG A 72 28.22 5.92 -2.29
N LEU A 73 29.49 5.63 -2.02
CA LEU A 73 30.57 5.82 -3.01
C LEU A 73 30.37 4.91 -4.23
N LYS A 74 30.14 3.61 -4.03
CA LYS A 74 29.87 2.65 -5.12
C LYS A 74 28.63 3.08 -5.95
N ARG A 75 27.55 3.45 -5.27
CA ARG A 75 26.34 3.96 -5.93
C ARG A 75 26.62 5.23 -6.73
N HIS A 76 27.40 6.15 -6.21
CA HIS A 76 27.77 7.39 -6.91
C HIS A 76 28.58 7.10 -8.19
N ILE A 77 29.52 6.16 -8.14
CA ILE A 77 30.29 5.71 -9.30
C ILE A 77 29.36 5.08 -10.33
N TYR A 78 28.45 4.19 -9.90
CA TYR A 78 27.45 3.56 -10.76
C TYR A 78 26.58 4.60 -11.50
N VAL A 79 26.02 5.57 -10.75
CA VAL A 79 25.15 6.62 -11.30
C VAL A 79 25.86 7.46 -12.37
N ARG A 80 27.19 7.68 -12.24
CA ARG A 80 28.00 8.42 -13.22
C ARG A 80 28.33 7.62 -14.48
N SER A 81 28.38 6.31 -14.38
CA SER A 81 28.83 5.42 -15.46
C SER A 81 27.67 4.73 -16.20
N HIS A 82 26.44 4.79 -15.69
CA HIS A 82 25.29 4.13 -16.26
C HIS A 82 24.10 5.09 -16.41
N SER A 83 23.41 5.01 -17.53
CA SER A 83 22.14 5.70 -17.76
C SER A 83 20.98 4.82 -17.27
N SER A 84 19.96 5.45 -16.66
CA SER A 84 18.75 4.75 -16.24
C SER A 84 17.93 4.30 -17.43
N THR A 85 17.43 3.08 -17.36
CA THR A 85 16.59 2.47 -18.41
C THR A 85 15.10 2.55 -18.08
N TYR A 86 14.71 2.13 -16.87
CA TYR A 86 13.30 2.01 -16.44
C TYR A 86 12.95 2.87 -15.24
N TYR A 87 13.93 3.07 -14.35
CA TYR A 87 13.71 3.72 -13.06
C TYR A 87 14.78 4.78 -12.81
N ASN A 88 14.83 5.32 -11.61
CA ASN A 88 15.93 6.21 -11.26
C ASN A 88 17.24 5.42 -11.01
N PRO A 89 18.42 6.06 -11.11
CA PRO A 89 19.71 5.39 -10.97
C PRO A 89 19.93 4.68 -9.63
N TYR A 90 19.23 5.09 -8.58
CA TYR A 90 19.36 4.47 -7.25
C TYR A 90 18.68 3.11 -7.20
N ILE A 91 17.50 2.98 -7.80
CA ILE A 91 16.75 1.72 -7.92
C ILE A 91 17.50 0.77 -8.85
N GLU A 92 18.05 1.27 -9.95
CA GLU A 92 18.82 0.45 -10.89
C GLU A 92 20.17 0.00 -10.33
N TYR A 93 20.80 0.79 -9.45
CA TYR A 93 21.96 0.34 -8.69
C TYR A 93 21.65 -0.85 -7.77
N PHE A 94 20.51 -0.80 -7.07
CA PHE A 94 20.03 -1.93 -6.27
C PHE A 94 19.90 -3.21 -7.12
N LEU A 95 19.24 -3.11 -8.26
CA LEU A 95 19.11 -4.22 -9.20
C LEU A 95 20.49 -4.74 -9.66
N TYR A 96 21.38 -3.85 -10.08
CA TYR A 96 22.72 -4.19 -10.56
C TYR A 96 23.52 -5.00 -9.52
N GLU A 97 23.51 -4.59 -8.26
CA GLU A 97 24.19 -5.33 -7.19
C GLU A 97 23.50 -6.68 -6.91
N SER A 98 22.17 -6.72 -6.94
CA SER A 98 21.41 -7.97 -6.76
C SER A 98 21.71 -8.99 -7.86
N LEU A 99 21.82 -8.57 -9.12
CA LEU A 99 22.13 -9.43 -10.26
C LEU A 99 23.48 -10.12 -10.15
N LYS A 100 24.48 -9.48 -9.52
CA LYS A 100 25.82 -10.10 -9.33
C LYS A 100 25.78 -11.33 -8.43
N ASP A 101 24.84 -11.37 -7.47
CA ASP A 101 24.66 -12.51 -6.59
C ASP A 101 23.71 -13.54 -7.21
N ILE A 102 22.62 -13.09 -7.82
CA ILE A 102 21.64 -13.96 -8.51
C ILE A 102 22.33 -14.79 -9.61
N ALA A 103 23.24 -14.19 -10.38
CA ALA A 103 23.98 -14.88 -11.43
C ALA A 103 24.85 -16.06 -10.94
N LYS A 104 25.08 -16.18 -9.63
CA LYS A 104 25.91 -17.22 -9.01
C LYS A 104 25.08 -18.30 -8.30
N LYS A 105 23.75 -18.18 -8.32
CA LYS A 105 22.84 -19.05 -7.58
C LYS A 105 21.80 -19.66 -8.51
N ASP A 106 21.41 -20.88 -8.22
CA ASP A 106 20.34 -21.57 -8.94
C ASP A 106 19.04 -21.40 -8.14
N TYR A 107 18.14 -20.57 -8.66
CA TYR A 107 16.78 -20.40 -8.17
C TYR A 107 15.80 -21.13 -9.09
N ASP A 108 14.71 -21.65 -8.52
CA ASP A 108 13.59 -22.18 -9.28
C ASP A 108 12.69 -21.04 -9.78
N ILE A 109 12.51 -20.01 -8.92
CA ILE A 109 11.64 -18.87 -9.18
C ILE A 109 12.30 -17.58 -8.71
N ILE A 110 12.13 -16.51 -9.48
CA ILE A 110 12.48 -15.13 -9.10
C ILE A 110 11.22 -14.29 -9.14
N ILE A 111 10.83 -13.74 -7.98
CA ILE A 111 9.67 -12.85 -7.82
C ILE A 111 10.16 -11.40 -7.88
N LEU A 112 9.54 -10.59 -8.73
CA LEU A 112 9.84 -9.17 -8.91
C LEU A 112 8.73 -8.35 -8.27
N GLU A 113 9.01 -7.77 -7.10
CA GLU A 113 8.03 -6.98 -6.36
C GLU A 113 7.92 -5.57 -6.93
N ASN A 114 6.82 -5.34 -7.66
CA ASN A 114 6.44 -4.04 -8.19
C ASN A 114 7.47 -3.36 -9.11
N ARG A 115 8.32 -4.17 -9.78
CA ARG A 115 9.36 -3.69 -10.70
C ARG A 115 9.41 -4.51 -11.99
N PRO A 116 8.40 -4.38 -12.87
CA PRO A 116 8.34 -5.17 -14.11
C PRO A 116 9.58 -5.00 -15.00
N GLY A 117 10.19 -3.82 -15.05
CA GLY A 117 11.40 -3.58 -15.83
C GLY A 117 12.63 -4.38 -15.37
N TYR A 118 12.60 -5.01 -14.19
CA TYR A 118 13.67 -5.91 -13.75
C TYR A 118 13.70 -7.24 -14.52
N ALA A 119 12.59 -7.62 -15.15
CA ALA A 119 12.46 -8.91 -15.82
C ALA A 119 13.50 -9.12 -16.91
N ILE A 120 13.72 -8.13 -17.78
CA ILE A 120 14.67 -8.24 -18.89
C ILE A 120 16.12 -8.43 -18.42
N PRO A 121 16.68 -7.63 -17.48
CA PRO A 121 18.03 -7.88 -16.98
C PRO A 121 18.14 -9.18 -16.16
N VAL A 122 17.10 -9.59 -15.43
CA VAL A 122 17.07 -10.86 -14.69
C VAL A 122 17.14 -12.05 -15.65
N SER A 123 16.37 -12.05 -16.73
CA SER A 123 16.36 -13.15 -17.72
C SER A 123 17.69 -13.36 -18.44
N LYS A 124 18.58 -12.36 -18.43
CA LYS A 124 19.94 -12.46 -19.02
C LYS A 124 20.93 -13.18 -18.12
N VAL A 125 20.66 -13.27 -16.82
CA VAL A 125 21.59 -13.81 -15.83
C VAL A 125 21.09 -15.06 -15.11
N SER A 126 19.79 -15.36 -15.22
CA SER A 126 19.16 -16.53 -14.58
C SER A 126 18.22 -17.25 -15.54
N LYS A 127 18.10 -18.58 -15.34
CA LYS A 127 17.14 -19.45 -16.04
C LYS A 127 15.90 -19.75 -15.18
N ALA A 128 15.81 -19.17 -13.99
CA ALA A 128 14.66 -19.30 -13.10
C ALA A 128 13.38 -18.77 -13.78
N ARG A 129 12.23 -19.33 -13.41
CA ARG A 129 10.94 -18.74 -13.77
C ARG A 129 10.82 -17.35 -13.19
N ILE A 130 10.38 -16.39 -13.98
CA ILE A 130 10.23 -14.99 -13.57
C ILE A 130 8.76 -14.68 -13.36
N ILE A 131 8.41 -14.31 -12.14
CA ILE A 131 7.06 -13.90 -11.76
C ILE A 131 7.07 -12.43 -11.35
N ILE A 132 6.21 -11.63 -11.96
CA ILE A 132 6.03 -10.22 -11.58
C ILE A 132 4.84 -10.13 -10.65
N HIS A 133 5.02 -9.53 -9.46
CA HIS A 133 3.95 -9.17 -8.55
C HIS A 133 3.71 -7.66 -8.60
N LEU A 134 2.55 -7.25 -9.12
CA LEU A 134 2.20 -5.85 -9.36
C LEU A 134 1.28 -5.30 -8.28
N HIS A 135 1.75 -4.25 -7.61
CA HIS A 135 1.00 -3.50 -6.60
C HIS A 135 0.44 -2.17 -7.13
N ASN A 136 0.71 -1.84 -8.39
CA ASN A 136 0.20 -0.65 -9.07
C ASN A 136 0.23 -0.83 -10.59
N ASP A 137 -0.23 0.20 -11.33
CA ASP A 137 -0.34 0.20 -12.79
C ASP A 137 1.00 0.50 -13.49
N LEU A 138 2.06 -0.26 -13.19
CA LEU A 138 3.40 -0.11 -13.79
C LEU A 138 3.61 -0.95 -15.06
N LEU A 139 2.70 -1.86 -15.38
CA LEU A 139 2.79 -2.72 -16.57
C LEU A 139 1.46 -2.70 -17.32
N ASN A 140 1.41 -1.95 -18.41
CA ASN A 140 0.24 -1.79 -19.29
C ASN A 140 0.71 -1.45 -20.71
N LYS A 141 -0.21 -1.26 -21.66
CA LYS A 141 0.10 -0.96 -23.07
C LYS A 141 1.03 0.25 -23.30
N ASN A 142 1.08 1.18 -22.36
CA ASN A 142 1.90 2.39 -22.45
C ASN A 142 3.26 2.23 -21.74
N SER A 143 3.49 1.11 -21.06
CA SER A 143 4.74 0.87 -20.36
C SER A 143 5.86 0.59 -21.34
N LYS A 144 7.06 1.11 -21.03
CA LYS A 144 8.25 0.85 -21.85
C LYS A 144 8.54 -0.63 -21.91
N ASP A 145 8.78 -1.14 -23.10
CA ASP A 145 9.15 -2.54 -23.38
C ASP A 145 8.12 -3.57 -22.83
N ALA A 146 6.84 -3.19 -22.71
CA ALA A 146 5.82 -4.03 -22.09
C ALA A 146 5.71 -5.43 -22.69
N LYS A 147 5.76 -5.54 -24.03
CA LYS A 147 5.71 -6.84 -24.72
C LYS A 147 6.96 -7.67 -24.49
N GLU A 148 8.14 -7.05 -24.48
CA GLU A 148 9.42 -7.70 -24.21
C GLU A 148 9.48 -8.20 -22.76
N ILE A 149 8.99 -7.42 -21.81
CA ILE A 149 8.83 -7.83 -20.41
C ILE A 149 7.95 -9.07 -20.32
N CYS A 150 6.78 -9.05 -20.96
CA CYS A 150 5.87 -10.20 -20.97
C CYS A 150 6.45 -11.46 -21.62
N LYS A 151 7.34 -11.30 -22.62
CA LYS A 151 7.99 -12.45 -23.28
C LYS A 151 8.99 -13.19 -22.41
N VAL A 152 9.62 -12.50 -21.46
CA VAL A 152 10.65 -13.08 -20.58
C VAL A 152 10.10 -13.48 -19.21
N CYS A 153 8.82 -13.22 -18.95
CA CYS A 153 8.14 -13.58 -17.71
C CYS A 153 7.25 -14.80 -17.91
N ASP A 154 7.14 -15.63 -16.88
CA ASP A 154 6.28 -16.81 -16.88
C ASP A 154 4.86 -16.49 -16.37
N LYS A 155 4.72 -15.46 -15.51
CA LYS A 155 3.45 -15.11 -14.91
C LYS A 155 3.46 -13.66 -14.35
N VAL A 156 2.28 -13.05 -14.36
CA VAL A 156 2.02 -11.79 -13.64
C VAL A 156 0.96 -12.06 -12.56
N ILE A 157 1.26 -11.67 -11.33
CA ILE A 157 0.31 -11.65 -10.21
C ILE A 157 -0.08 -10.19 -9.97
N THR A 158 -1.38 -9.93 -9.85
CA THR A 158 -1.93 -8.58 -9.69
C THR A 158 -2.76 -8.49 -8.42
N VAL A 159 -2.76 -7.32 -7.77
CA VAL A 159 -3.48 -7.11 -6.50
C VAL A 159 -4.99 -6.90 -6.66
N SER A 160 -5.48 -6.74 -7.90
CA SER A 160 -6.89 -6.54 -8.23
C SER A 160 -7.17 -6.92 -9.68
N ASN A 161 -8.44 -7.15 -10.02
CA ASN A 161 -8.87 -7.32 -11.40
C ASN A 161 -8.72 -6.02 -12.21
N TYR A 162 -8.79 -4.86 -11.53
CA TYR A 162 -8.45 -3.60 -12.16
C TYR A 162 -7.01 -3.61 -12.70
N ILE A 163 -6.00 -3.95 -11.87
CA ILE A 163 -4.61 -4.04 -12.34
C ILE A 163 -4.45 -5.15 -13.37
N LYS A 164 -5.14 -6.30 -13.22
CA LYS A 164 -5.17 -7.36 -14.25
C LYS A 164 -5.62 -6.80 -15.60
N SER A 165 -6.74 -6.08 -15.64
CA SER A 165 -7.25 -5.47 -16.88
C SER A 165 -6.25 -4.49 -17.50
N ARG A 166 -5.43 -3.81 -16.68
CA ARG A 166 -4.38 -2.91 -17.17
C ARG A 166 -3.26 -3.69 -17.88
N VAL A 167 -2.84 -4.82 -17.31
CA VAL A 167 -1.85 -5.72 -17.95
C VAL A 167 -2.40 -6.31 -19.25
N GLU A 168 -3.67 -6.74 -19.26
CA GLU A 168 -4.34 -7.29 -20.46
C GLU A 168 -4.35 -6.31 -21.64
N THR A 169 -4.29 -4.99 -21.40
CA THR A 169 -4.18 -4.00 -22.49
C THR A 169 -2.92 -4.13 -23.36
N ILE A 170 -1.89 -4.86 -22.89
CA ILE A 170 -0.65 -5.11 -23.65
C ILE A 170 -0.92 -6.04 -24.84
N GLY A 171 -1.92 -6.94 -24.71
CA GLY A 171 -2.23 -7.94 -25.73
C GLY A 171 -1.15 -9.02 -25.84
N ALA A 172 -0.47 -9.33 -24.75
CA ALA A 172 0.52 -10.43 -24.69
C ALA A 172 -0.13 -11.69 -24.09
N GLU A 173 0.25 -12.84 -24.60
CA GLU A 173 -0.17 -14.14 -24.08
C GLU A 173 0.71 -14.53 -22.88
N ILE A 174 0.33 -14.04 -21.70
CA ILE A 174 1.00 -14.37 -20.43
C ILE A 174 -0.07 -14.72 -19.38
N PRO A 175 0.14 -15.75 -18.54
CA PRO A 175 -0.75 -16.04 -17.43
C PRO A 175 -0.82 -14.85 -16.46
N ILE A 176 -2.03 -14.37 -16.16
CA ILE A 176 -2.27 -13.28 -15.21
C ILE A 176 -3.25 -13.79 -14.15
N GLU A 177 -2.82 -13.76 -12.90
CA GLU A 177 -3.65 -14.18 -11.76
C GLU A 177 -3.83 -13.01 -10.79
N THR A 178 -5.06 -12.88 -10.24
CA THR A 178 -5.34 -11.87 -9.22
C THR A 178 -5.26 -12.50 -7.84
N VAL A 179 -4.42 -11.93 -6.98
CA VAL A 179 -4.32 -12.25 -5.55
C VAL A 179 -4.55 -10.97 -4.76
N TYR A 180 -5.69 -10.87 -4.10
CA TYR A 180 -6.02 -9.69 -3.29
C TYR A 180 -5.08 -9.53 -2.12
N ASN A 181 -4.73 -8.29 -1.79
CA ASN A 181 -3.89 -7.96 -0.63
C ASN A 181 -4.57 -8.36 0.68
N GLY A 182 -3.72 -8.67 1.68
CA GLY A 182 -4.16 -8.96 3.04
C GLY A 182 -3.70 -7.90 4.04
N ILE A 183 -4.36 -7.89 5.19
CA ILE A 183 -3.96 -7.13 6.38
C ILE A 183 -3.98 -8.05 7.61
N ASP A 184 -3.35 -7.64 8.69
CA ASP A 184 -3.38 -8.33 9.96
C ASP A 184 -4.72 -8.06 10.68
N LEU A 185 -5.77 -8.84 10.36
CA LEU A 185 -7.12 -8.64 10.91
C LEU A 185 -7.14 -8.77 12.43
N GLU A 186 -6.34 -9.66 13.01
CA GLU A 186 -6.28 -9.86 14.46
C GLU A 186 -5.87 -8.57 15.18
N ARG A 187 -4.91 -7.83 14.64
CA ARG A 187 -4.50 -6.52 15.15
C ARG A 187 -5.68 -5.53 15.20
N PHE A 188 -6.54 -5.52 14.17
CA PHE A 188 -7.73 -4.67 14.16
C PHE A 188 -8.77 -5.13 15.16
N TYR A 189 -8.99 -6.43 15.30
CA TYR A 189 -10.00 -6.96 16.23
C TYR A 189 -9.62 -6.72 17.69
N GLN A 190 -8.35 -6.89 18.04
CA GLN A 190 -7.84 -6.71 19.40
C GLN A 190 -7.63 -5.25 19.81
N ALA A 191 -7.58 -4.32 18.85
CA ALA A 191 -7.35 -2.90 19.14
C ALA A 191 -8.49 -2.31 19.97
N THR A 192 -8.12 -1.51 20.97
CA THR A 192 -9.03 -0.68 21.75
C THR A 192 -8.98 0.75 21.23
N PRO A 193 -10.12 1.44 21.10
CA PRO A 193 -10.13 2.84 20.66
C PRO A 193 -9.37 3.73 21.64
N ILE A 194 -8.71 4.76 21.12
CA ILE A 194 -8.15 5.84 21.93
C ILE A 194 -9.32 6.66 22.51
N ASP A 195 -9.17 7.15 23.73
CA ASP A 195 -10.14 8.04 24.34
C ASP A 195 -10.33 9.31 23.47
N ARG A 196 -11.57 9.57 23.04
CA ARG A 196 -11.98 10.72 22.22
C ARG A 196 -11.52 12.05 22.84
N LYS A 197 -11.54 12.17 24.18
CA LYS A 197 -11.12 13.37 24.92
C LYS A 197 -9.64 13.69 24.73
N THR A 198 -8.77 12.69 24.60
CA THR A 198 -7.34 12.91 24.37
C THR A 198 -7.05 13.50 22.98
N LEU A 199 -7.98 13.33 22.04
CA LEU A 199 -7.97 13.93 20.71
C LEU A 199 -8.72 15.26 20.63
N GLY A 200 -9.27 15.73 21.75
CA GLY A 200 -10.04 16.98 21.84
C GLY A 200 -11.49 16.88 21.40
N PHE A 201 -12.03 15.67 21.24
CA PHE A 201 -13.44 15.43 20.91
C PHE A 201 -14.30 15.24 22.16
N LYS A 202 -15.59 15.51 22.01
CA LYS A 202 -16.61 15.19 23.00
C LYS A 202 -17.12 13.77 22.79
N GLU A 203 -17.77 13.21 23.78
CA GLU A 203 -18.34 11.86 23.73
C GLU A 203 -19.46 11.73 22.67
N ASP A 204 -20.25 12.79 22.50
CA ASP A 204 -21.39 12.92 21.58
C ASP A 204 -21.00 13.45 20.19
N ASP A 205 -19.74 13.75 19.94
CA ASP A 205 -19.27 14.15 18.60
C ASP A 205 -19.38 12.97 17.61
N PHE A 206 -19.83 13.25 16.38
CA PHE A 206 -19.82 12.32 15.27
C PHE A 206 -18.50 12.45 14.51
N ILE A 207 -17.65 11.42 14.58
CA ILE A 207 -16.27 11.48 14.10
C ILE A 207 -16.14 10.79 12.75
N VAL A 208 -15.84 11.58 11.72
CA VAL A 208 -15.44 11.13 10.40
C VAL A 208 -13.94 10.91 10.40
N VAL A 209 -13.47 9.72 10.03
CA VAL A 209 -12.03 9.41 9.99
C VAL A 209 -11.54 9.33 8.55
N TYR A 210 -10.46 10.02 8.28
CA TYR A 210 -9.65 9.86 7.07
C TYR A 210 -8.30 9.25 7.45
N SER A 211 -7.86 8.22 6.73
CA SER A 211 -6.53 7.64 6.87
C SER A 211 -5.81 7.60 5.52
N GLY A 212 -4.62 8.18 5.45
CA GLY A 212 -3.83 8.16 4.23
C GLY A 212 -2.82 9.29 4.10
N ARG A 213 -2.05 9.25 3.01
CA ARG A 213 -1.12 10.32 2.68
C ARG A 213 -1.90 11.59 2.33
N LEU A 214 -1.40 12.74 2.82
CA LEU A 214 -2.00 14.04 2.51
C LEU A 214 -1.45 14.56 1.17
N ILE A 215 -1.97 13.99 0.09
CA ILE A 215 -1.68 14.34 -1.30
C ILE A 215 -2.99 14.48 -2.08
N LYS A 216 -2.96 15.25 -3.16
CA LYS A 216 -4.15 15.57 -3.95
C LYS A 216 -4.88 14.33 -4.47
N GLU A 217 -4.14 13.33 -4.89
CA GLU A 217 -4.68 12.09 -5.46
C GLU A 217 -5.54 11.29 -4.46
N LYS A 218 -5.35 11.52 -3.15
CA LYS A 218 -6.11 10.84 -2.09
C LYS A 218 -7.40 11.56 -1.70
N GLY A 219 -7.75 12.67 -2.37
CA GLY A 219 -9.02 13.37 -2.20
C GLY A 219 -9.20 14.08 -0.86
N ILE A 220 -8.09 14.39 -0.17
CA ILE A 220 -8.14 15.11 1.12
C ILE A 220 -8.69 16.52 0.96
N GLU A 221 -8.46 17.17 -0.18
CA GLU A 221 -8.97 18.51 -0.47
C GLU A 221 -10.49 18.48 -0.63
N GLU A 222 -11.03 17.51 -1.34
CA GLU A 222 -12.45 17.27 -1.54
C GLU A 222 -13.17 16.99 -0.20
N LEU A 223 -12.50 16.26 0.70
CA LEU A 223 -13.03 16.01 2.03
C LEU A 223 -13.09 17.29 2.88
N ILE A 224 -12.05 18.13 2.83
CA ILE A 224 -12.04 19.42 3.51
C ILE A 224 -13.15 20.31 2.95
N ASP A 225 -13.37 20.34 1.63
CA ASP A 225 -14.45 21.09 0.98
C ASP A 225 -15.84 20.62 1.44
N ALA A 226 -16.02 19.32 1.63
CA ALA A 226 -17.25 18.78 2.21
C ALA A 226 -17.44 19.26 3.65
N PHE A 227 -16.38 19.33 4.46
CA PHE A 227 -16.45 19.84 5.83
C PHE A 227 -16.72 21.34 5.91
N ILE A 228 -16.26 22.15 4.97
CA ILE A 228 -16.62 23.57 4.88
C ILE A 228 -18.13 23.73 4.66
N GLN A 229 -18.77 22.83 3.90
CA GLN A 229 -20.23 22.81 3.73
C GLN A 229 -20.96 22.32 5.00
N LEU A 230 -20.28 21.56 5.87
CA LEU A 230 -20.80 21.07 7.16
C LEU A 230 -20.48 21.99 8.35
N LYS A 231 -20.01 23.22 8.13
CA LYS A 231 -19.58 24.16 9.20
C LYS A 231 -20.68 24.45 10.23
N ASP A 232 -21.95 24.42 9.82
CA ASP A 232 -23.09 24.68 10.69
C ASP A 232 -23.51 23.46 11.54
N TYR A 233 -22.78 22.34 11.42
CA TYR A 233 -22.94 21.12 12.22
C TYR A 233 -21.70 20.88 13.10
N PRO A 234 -21.48 21.66 14.17
CA PRO A 234 -20.24 21.66 14.95
C PRO A 234 -19.95 20.34 15.68
N SER A 235 -20.93 19.45 15.82
CA SER A 235 -20.75 18.10 16.39
C SER A 235 -20.21 17.10 15.37
N ILE A 236 -20.19 17.42 14.06
CA ILE A 236 -19.52 16.59 13.06
C ILE A 236 -18.04 16.97 13.07
N LYS A 237 -17.17 16.00 13.34
CA LYS A 237 -15.72 16.17 13.47
C LYS A 237 -14.96 15.38 12.43
N LEU A 238 -13.79 15.87 12.04
CA LEU A 238 -12.87 15.19 11.13
C LEU A 238 -11.56 14.86 11.84
N LEU A 239 -11.25 13.58 11.91
CA LEU A 239 -9.97 13.05 12.37
C LEU A 239 -9.14 12.63 11.17
N ILE A 240 -8.02 13.32 10.94
CA ILE A 240 -7.11 13.08 9.82
C ILE A 240 -5.88 12.34 10.32
N LEU A 241 -5.75 11.07 9.94
CA LEU A 241 -4.64 10.18 10.25
C LEU A 241 -3.67 10.14 9.07
N GLY A 242 -2.50 10.78 9.20
CA GLY A 242 -1.48 10.73 8.17
C GLY A 242 -0.69 12.02 7.99
N GLY A 243 0.36 11.90 7.18
CA GLY A 243 1.26 12.98 6.81
C GLY A 243 1.56 13.01 5.32
N SER A 244 2.43 13.92 4.88
CA SER A 244 2.80 14.04 3.47
C SER A 244 3.70 12.91 2.97
N PHE A 245 4.55 12.34 3.84
CA PHE A 245 5.46 11.24 3.51
C PHE A 245 5.88 10.50 4.79
N TYR A 246 5.99 9.17 4.74
CA TYR A 246 6.34 8.20 5.80
C TYR A 246 7.22 8.78 6.95
N GLY A 247 6.62 9.53 7.89
CA GLY A 247 7.30 10.06 9.07
C GLY A 247 8.35 11.16 8.83
N ILE A 248 8.57 11.62 7.59
CA ILE A 248 9.53 12.67 7.26
C ILE A 248 8.79 14.01 7.21
N SER A 249 9.14 14.92 8.14
CA SER A 249 8.69 16.31 8.10
C SER A 249 9.38 17.02 6.93
N GLN A 250 8.65 17.26 5.85
CA GLN A 250 9.09 18.12 4.75
C GLN A 250 8.16 19.33 4.68
N ASN A 251 8.72 20.52 4.40
CA ASN A 251 7.92 21.69 4.01
C ASN A 251 7.10 21.32 2.78
N ASN A 252 5.79 21.13 2.96
CA ASN A 252 4.89 20.77 1.91
C ASN A 252 3.88 21.89 1.67
N PRO A 253 4.04 22.68 0.59
CA PRO A 253 3.12 23.79 0.26
C PRO A 253 1.66 23.38 0.17
N PHE A 254 1.40 22.13 -0.21
CA PHE A 254 0.04 21.60 -0.26
C PHE A 254 -0.58 21.48 1.15
N LEU A 255 0.20 21.00 2.14
CA LEU A 255 -0.26 20.96 3.54
C LEU A 255 -0.56 22.35 4.10
N ASP A 256 0.26 23.34 3.76
CA ASP A 256 0.04 24.72 4.21
C ASP A 256 -1.24 25.28 3.59
N THR A 257 -1.50 24.96 2.32
CA THR A 257 -2.74 25.32 1.64
C THR A 257 -3.95 24.65 2.30
N LEU A 258 -3.88 23.34 2.60
CA LEU A 258 -4.94 22.62 3.31
C LEU A 258 -5.22 23.23 4.69
N LYS A 259 -4.19 23.51 5.48
CA LYS A 259 -4.35 24.13 6.80
C LYS A 259 -5.04 25.50 6.73
N LYS A 260 -4.63 26.36 5.77
CA LYS A 260 -5.29 27.65 5.53
C LYS A 260 -6.77 27.49 5.18
N LYS A 261 -7.10 26.49 4.34
CA LYS A 261 -8.48 26.17 3.96
C LYS A 261 -9.33 25.74 5.17
N CYS A 262 -8.71 25.10 6.16
CA CYS A 262 -9.35 24.65 7.39
C CYS A 262 -9.63 25.76 8.43
N GLU A 263 -9.13 26.98 8.25
CA GLU A 263 -9.27 28.05 9.29
C GLU A 263 -10.72 28.31 9.72
N THR A 264 -11.68 28.24 8.80
CA THR A 264 -13.11 28.45 9.07
C THR A 264 -13.77 27.29 9.84
N ILE A 265 -13.13 26.12 9.85
CA ILE A 265 -13.64 24.88 10.45
C ILE A 265 -12.61 24.24 11.40
N LYS A 266 -11.63 25.02 11.88
CA LYS A 266 -10.54 24.54 12.73
C LYS A 266 -10.98 23.80 14.00
N ASN A 267 -12.15 24.15 14.55
CA ASN A 267 -12.71 23.50 15.72
C ASN A 267 -13.39 22.15 15.40
N GLN A 268 -13.50 21.78 14.13
CA GLN A 268 -14.08 20.51 13.68
C GLN A 268 -13.02 19.53 13.18
N ILE A 269 -11.75 19.94 13.00
CA ILE A 269 -10.70 19.11 12.39
C ILE A 269 -9.53 18.90 13.35
N VAL A 270 -9.09 17.64 13.44
CA VAL A 270 -7.86 17.23 14.14
C VAL A 270 -6.91 16.54 13.16
N PHE A 271 -5.69 17.04 13.08
CA PHE A 271 -4.58 16.42 12.33
C PHE A 271 -3.66 15.71 13.32
N THR A 272 -3.52 14.40 13.22
CA THR A 272 -2.60 13.65 14.09
C THR A 272 -1.16 13.64 13.57
N GLY A 273 -0.95 13.90 12.28
CA GLY A 273 0.29 13.60 11.60
C GLY A 273 0.46 12.09 11.34
N PHE A 274 1.71 11.66 11.14
CA PHE A 274 2.03 10.26 10.92
C PHE A 274 1.71 9.41 12.16
N ILE A 275 0.98 8.32 11.95
CA ILE A 275 0.69 7.31 12.97
C ILE A 275 1.42 6.02 12.60
N PRO A 276 2.20 5.41 13.51
CA PRO A 276 2.75 4.06 13.30
C PRO A 276 1.64 3.06 12.97
N TYR A 277 1.91 2.17 12.01
CA TYR A 277 0.90 1.23 11.50
C TYR A 277 0.31 0.34 12.60
N GLU A 278 1.11 0.01 13.61
CA GLU A 278 0.70 -0.79 14.78
C GLU A 278 -0.41 -0.11 15.59
N LEU A 279 -0.42 1.22 15.61
CA LEU A 279 -1.40 2.02 16.36
C LEU A 279 -2.60 2.45 15.51
N LEU A 280 -2.52 2.30 14.19
CA LEU A 280 -3.58 2.73 13.27
C LEU A 280 -4.97 2.20 13.65
N PRO A 281 -5.15 0.91 14.02
CA PRO A 281 -6.46 0.39 14.40
C PRO A 281 -7.08 1.10 15.59
N ASN A 282 -6.26 1.52 16.58
CA ASN A 282 -6.74 2.22 17.78
C ASN A 282 -7.32 3.61 17.44
N TYR A 283 -6.70 4.29 16.47
CA TYR A 283 -7.19 5.58 15.97
C TYR A 283 -8.42 5.44 15.08
N LEU A 284 -8.44 4.44 14.18
CA LEU A 284 -9.61 4.20 13.32
C LEU A 284 -10.86 3.91 14.15
N LYS A 285 -10.74 3.10 15.20
CA LYS A 285 -11.87 2.75 16.08
C LYS A 285 -12.45 3.92 16.90
N VAL A 286 -11.84 5.09 16.86
CA VAL A 286 -12.40 6.32 17.44
C VAL A 286 -13.57 6.84 16.60
N GLY A 287 -13.57 6.55 15.30
CA GLY A 287 -14.51 7.08 14.33
C GLY A 287 -15.89 6.42 14.36
N ASP A 288 -16.85 7.14 13.82
CA ASP A 288 -18.22 6.66 13.56
C ASP A 288 -18.40 6.29 12.09
N VAL A 289 -17.60 6.88 11.19
CA VAL A 289 -17.54 6.58 9.76
C VAL A 289 -16.13 6.83 9.21
N ALA A 290 -15.68 6.01 8.27
CA ALA A 290 -14.45 6.25 7.51
C ALA A 290 -14.78 6.85 6.15
N VAL A 291 -13.91 7.75 5.66
CA VAL A 291 -14.00 8.33 4.32
C VAL A 291 -12.69 8.09 3.58
N VAL A 292 -12.78 7.44 2.42
CA VAL A 292 -11.65 7.19 1.50
C VAL A 292 -12.00 7.80 0.13
N PRO A 293 -11.81 9.13 -0.03
CA PRO A 293 -12.32 9.89 -1.16
C PRO A 293 -11.33 9.93 -2.34
N SER A 294 -10.72 8.80 -2.69
CA SER A 294 -9.63 8.74 -3.65
C SER A 294 -10.00 9.29 -5.02
N MET A 295 -9.18 10.20 -5.57
CA MET A 295 -9.38 10.84 -6.86
C MET A 295 -8.60 10.17 -8.00
N TRP A 296 -7.68 9.27 -7.68
CA TRP A 296 -6.92 8.49 -8.64
C TRP A 296 -7.39 7.04 -8.69
N GLU A 297 -6.99 6.33 -9.73
CA GLU A 297 -7.33 4.92 -9.89
C GLU A 297 -6.51 4.05 -8.90
N GLU A 298 -7.12 3.74 -7.75
CA GLU A 298 -6.45 2.94 -6.72
C GLU A 298 -6.13 1.53 -7.23
N PRO A 299 -4.91 1.05 -7.07
CA PRO A 299 -4.60 -0.32 -7.46
C PRO A 299 -5.42 -1.37 -6.70
N PHE A 300 -5.66 -1.14 -5.40
CA PHE A 300 -6.43 -2.03 -4.53
C PHE A 300 -7.32 -1.24 -3.57
N GLY A 301 -6.74 -0.41 -2.68
CA GLY A 301 -7.46 0.36 -1.67
C GLY A 301 -7.36 -0.26 -0.27
N LEU A 302 -6.13 -0.53 0.21
CA LEU A 302 -5.90 -1.07 1.56
C LEU A 302 -6.58 -0.25 2.66
N THR A 303 -6.62 1.07 2.53
CA THR A 303 -7.28 1.96 3.51
C THR A 303 -8.78 1.67 3.64
N CYS A 304 -9.44 1.22 2.57
CA CYS A 304 -10.83 0.75 2.66
C CYS A 304 -10.93 -0.54 3.45
N VAL A 305 -10.00 -1.50 3.23
CA VAL A 305 -9.96 -2.76 3.98
C VAL A 305 -9.69 -2.50 5.46
N GLU A 306 -8.77 -1.59 5.77
CA GLU A 306 -8.43 -1.16 7.14
C GLU A 306 -9.62 -0.53 7.86
N ALA A 307 -10.35 0.35 7.18
CA ALA A 307 -11.59 0.94 7.71
C ALA A 307 -12.65 -0.11 8.02
N MET A 308 -12.89 -1.04 7.08
CA MET A 308 -13.82 -2.16 7.28
C MET A 308 -13.38 -3.08 8.42
N ALA A 309 -12.07 -3.36 8.54
CA ALA A 309 -11.53 -4.17 9.63
C ALA A 309 -11.66 -3.50 11.01
N ALA A 310 -11.63 -2.16 11.05
CA ALA A 310 -11.93 -1.39 12.27
C ALA A 310 -13.43 -1.40 12.61
N GLY A 311 -14.30 -1.94 11.76
CA GLY A 311 -15.75 -2.01 11.95
C GLY A 311 -16.48 -0.73 11.53
N LEU A 312 -15.84 0.16 10.75
CA LEU A 312 -16.44 1.44 10.38
C LEU A 312 -17.30 1.33 9.11
N PRO A 313 -18.49 1.95 9.09
CA PRO A 313 -19.15 2.31 7.83
C PRO A 313 -18.19 3.08 6.94
N LEU A 314 -18.26 2.88 5.62
CA LEU A 314 -17.30 3.45 4.69
C LEU A 314 -18.01 4.27 3.61
N ILE A 315 -17.55 5.50 3.41
CA ILE A 315 -17.83 6.30 2.22
C ILE A 315 -16.58 6.29 1.36
N THR A 316 -16.69 5.92 0.09
CA THR A 316 -15.55 5.84 -0.81
C THR A 316 -15.92 6.22 -2.25
N THR A 317 -14.94 6.25 -3.15
CA THR A 317 -15.13 6.51 -4.58
C THR A 317 -15.04 5.23 -5.41
N ASN A 318 -15.64 5.24 -6.60
CA ASN A 318 -15.60 4.11 -7.55
C ASN A 318 -14.33 4.09 -8.42
N THR A 319 -13.15 4.23 -7.80
CA THR A 319 -11.87 4.35 -8.51
C THR A 319 -11.05 3.06 -8.46
N GLY A 320 -10.51 2.65 -9.60
CA GLY A 320 -9.60 1.52 -9.74
C GLY A 320 -10.14 0.20 -9.17
N GLY A 321 -9.39 -0.43 -8.27
CA GLY A 321 -9.74 -1.68 -7.59
C GLY A 321 -10.71 -1.53 -6.41
N ILE A 322 -11.02 -0.31 -5.96
CA ILE A 322 -11.92 -0.08 -4.80
C ILE A 322 -13.27 -0.78 -4.95
N PRO A 323 -13.99 -0.71 -6.10
CA PRO A 323 -15.29 -1.36 -6.25
C PRO A 323 -15.26 -2.89 -6.07
N GLU A 324 -14.10 -3.52 -6.28
CA GLU A 324 -13.97 -4.96 -6.12
C GLU A 324 -14.03 -5.41 -4.65
N ILE A 325 -13.50 -4.57 -3.75
CA ILE A 325 -13.34 -4.86 -2.32
C ILE A 325 -14.43 -4.23 -1.47
N CYS A 326 -15.02 -3.12 -1.92
CA CYS A 326 -15.97 -2.32 -1.15
C CYS A 326 -17.45 -2.61 -1.49
N LYS A 327 -17.79 -3.86 -1.85
CA LYS A 327 -19.16 -4.27 -2.21
C LYS A 327 -20.21 -3.96 -1.12
N ASN A 328 -19.77 -3.83 0.12
CA ASN A 328 -20.61 -3.57 1.28
C ASN A 328 -20.30 -2.21 1.96
N ALA A 329 -19.61 -1.31 1.26
CA ALA A 329 -19.47 0.06 1.71
C ALA A 329 -20.86 0.71 1.79
N VAL A 330 -21.06 1.60 2.73
CA VAL A 330 -22.36 2.28 2.89
C VAL A 330 -22.65 3.14 1.66
N HIS A 331 -21.62 3.87 1.20
CA HIS A 331 -21.74 4.74 0.03
C HIS A 331 -20.51 4.64 -0.87
N VAL A 332 -20.73 4.38 -2.16
CA VAL A 332 -19.71 4.46 -3.21
C VAL A 332 -20.11 5.61 -4.14
N ILE A 333 -19.30 6.66 -4.18
CA ILE A 333 -19.55 7.89 -4.93
C ILE A 333 -18.77 7.87 -6.24
N ASP A 334 -19.38 8.30 -7.36
CA ASP A 334 -18.60 8.60 -8.57
C ASP A 334 -17.68 9.78 -8.26
N LYS A 335 -16.38 9.64 -8.57
CA LYS A 335 -15.40 10.71 -8.29
C LYS A 335 -15.75 12.05 -8.92
N LYS A 336 -16.53 12.06 -10.02
CA LYS A 336 -17.01 13.29 -10.66
C LYS A 336 -18.05 14.04 -9.82
N GLU A 337 -18.77 13.31 -8.97
CA GLU A 337 -19.84 13.84 -8.13
C GLU A 337 -19.41 14.06 -6.67
N ILE A 338 -18.13 13.85 -6.37
CA ILE A 338 -17.63 13.86 -4.98
C ILE A 338 -17.91 15.18 -4.27
N ASN A 339 -17.71 16.31 -4.94
CA ASN A 339 -17.94 17.65 -4.38
C ASN A 339 -19.40 17.93 -4.07
N ASN A 340 -20.32 17.27 -4.78
CA ASN A 340 -21.77 17.44 -4.62
C ASN A 340 -22.34 16.46 -3.60
N LEU A 341 -21.79 15.26 -3.48
CA LEU A 341 -22.39 14.17 -2.75
C LEU A 341 -21.73 13.88 -1.41
N LEU A 342 -20.41 14.12 -1.26
CA LEU A 342 -19.67 13.67 -0.07
C LEU A 342 -20.24 14.26 1.22
N TYR A 343 -20.49 15.58 1.27
CA TYR A 343 -21.06 16.23 2.45
C TYR A 343 -22.49 15.74 2.76
N LEU A 344 -23.29 15.45 1.72
CA LEU A 344 -24.65 14.91 1.89
C LEU A 344 -24.63 13.51 2.48
N GLN A 345 -23.70 12.65 2.05
CA GLN A 345 -23.57 11.31 2.58
C GLN A 345 -23.10 11.32 4.05
N ILE A 346 -22.14 12.19 4.40
CA ILE A 346 -21.71 12.38 5.79
C ILE A 346 -22.90 12.87 6.64
N LEU A 347 -23.65 13.86 6.15
CA LEU A 347 -24.80 14.41 6.85
C LEU A 347 -25.93 13.40 7.03
N SER A 348 -26.20 12.55 6.04
CA SER A 348 -27.16 11.46 6.14
C SER A 348 -26.78 10.48 7.25
N LEU A 349 -25.52 10.02 7.27
CA LEU A 349 -25.04 9.10 8.31
C LEU A 349 -25.10 9.73 9.72
N TYR A 350 -24.80 11.02 9.82
CA TYR A 350 -24.93 11.75 11.11
C TYR A 350 -26.39 11.79 11.61
N LYS A 351 -27.37 11.96 10.71
CA LYS A 351 -28.79 12.05 11.08
C LYS A 351 -29.44 10.70 11.35
N ASP A 352 -29.07 9.68 10.56
CA ASP A 352 -29.78 8.40 10.53
C ASP A 352 -29.20 7.37 11.48
N SER A 353 -28.03 7.66 12.12
CA SER A 353 -27.28 6.72 12.99
C SER A 353 -27.32 5.28 12.44
N PRO A 354 -26.58 4.98 11.37
CA PRO A 354 -26.76 3.71 10.68
C PRO A 354 -26.49 2.56 11.65
N THR A 355 -27.48 1.70 11.82
CA THR A 355 -27.23 0.37 12.36
C THR A 355 -26.22 -0.30 11.41
N LEU A 356 -25.01 -0.58 11.92
CA LEU A 356 -23.96 -1.28 11.20
C LEU A 356 -24.53 -2.56 10.58
N ASN A 357 -24.94 -2.48 9.31
CA ASN A 357 -25.15 -3.67 8.51
C ASN A 357 -23.79 -4.39 8.49
N LYS A 358 -23.79 -5.69 8.84
CA LYS A 358 -22.57 -6.50 8.89
C LYS A 358 -21.75 -6.23 7.65
N LEU A 359 -20.63 -5.53 7.83
CA LEU A 359 -19.60 -5.39 6.80
C LEU A 359 -19.32 -6.79 6.28
N GLY A 360 -19.26 -6.99 4.97
CA GLY A 360 -19.17 -8.31 4.36
C GLY A 360 -17.97 -9.12 4.85
N LYS A 361 -17.75 -10.29 4.28
CA LYS A 361 -16.68 -11.21 4.68
C LYS A 361 -15.30 -10.55 4.53
N ILE A 362 -14.88 -9.81 5.56
CA ILE A 362 -13.56 -9.16 5.63
C ILE A 362 -12.45 -10.21 5.78
N GLU A 363 -12.78 -11.41 6.24
CA GLU A 363 -11.85 -12.53 6.44
C GLU A 363 -11.10 -12.92 5.17
N THR A 364 -11.65 -12.63 3.99
CA THR A 364 -10.96 -12.84 2.71
C THR A 364 -9.70 -11.99 2.55
N PHE A 365 -9.58 -10.93 3.33
CA PHE A 365 -8.43 -10.02 3.36
C PHE A 365 -7.50 -10.27 4.56
N ASP A 366 -7.61 -11.42 5.23
CA ASP A 366 -6.65 -11.79 6.27
C ASP A 366 -5.26 -12.07 5.69
N LYS A 367 -4.21 -11.66 6.41
CA LYS A 367 -2.82 -11.85 6.01
C LYS A 367 -2.46 -13.30 5.67
N ASN A 368 -3.04 -14.28 6.40
CA ASN A 368 -2.76 -15.71 6.15
C ASN A 368 -3.48 -16.21 4.89
N VAL A 369 -4.69 -15.70 4.61
CA VAL A 369 -5.43 -16.00 3.37
C VAL A 369 -4.67 -15.46 2.17
N TYR A 370 -4.21 -14.21 2.25
CA TYR A 370 -3.35 -13.61 1.24
C TYR A 370 -2.07 -14.42 1.02
N ALA A 371 -1.31 -14.69 2.10
CA ALA A 371 -0.03 -15.40 2.02
C ALA A 371 -0.18 -16.80 1.44
N HIS A 372 -1.22 -17.55 1.86
CA HIS A 372 -1.55 -18.86 1.31
C HIS A 372 -1.85 -18.79 -0.19
N SER A 373 -2.71 -17.86 -0.60
CA SER A 373 -3.11 -17.67 -1.99
C SER A 373 -1.89 -17.27 -2.84
N PHE A 374 -1.08 -16.34 -2.37
CA PHE A 374 0.14 -15.90 -3.06
C PHE A 374 1.14 -17.03 -3.25
N LEU A 375 1.48 -17.78 -2.17
CA LEU A 375 2.43 -18.89 -2.25
C LEU A 375 1.92 -20.09 -3.08
N ASN A 376 0.61 -20.24 -3.25
CA ASN A 376 0.04 -21.20 -4.19
C ASN A 376 0.09 -20.68 -5.63
N SER A 377 -0.12 -19.39 -5.84
CA SER A 377 -0.12 -18.81 -7.19
C SER A 377 1.26 -18.83 -7.86
N ILE A 378 2.35 -18.92 -7.11
CA ILE A 378 3.70 -19.01 -7.69
C ILE A 378 4.13 -20.42 -8.11
N LYS A 379 3.35 -21.45 -7.79
CA LYS A 379 3.58 -22.84 -8.24
C LYS A 379 3.25 -22.98 -9.71
#